data_b6a9a885b4210373e9e7f2ddd448c147
#
_entry.id   b6a9a885b4210373e9e7f2ddd448c147
#
_cell.length_a   1.000
_cell.length_b   1.000
_cell.length_c   1.000
_cell.angle_alpha   90.00
_cell.angle_beta   90.00
_cell.angle_gamma   90.00
#
_symmetry.space_group_name_H-M   'P 1'
#
loop_
_entity.id
_entity.type
_entity.pdbx_description
1 polymer ?
#
loop_
_entity_poly.entity_id
_entity_poly.type
_entity_poly.pdbx_seq_one_letter_code
_entity_poly.pdbx_strand_id
1 'polypeptide(L)'
;MSGLNNLGYFAGILDGEGSFFLETNKKEKRYIYIYPVISCEMTDFDVIQSLKKFFKVGHITKFEPRKKHYKISWRWRVRGGKAIDILKLCIKYFSIRRKEKANILIEHWKNRRDNVV
;
A
#
# COMPACT_ATOMS: atom_id res chain seq x y z
N MET A 1 19.24 -9.26 12.48
CA MET A 1 18.75 -9.65 11.15
C MET A 1 19.17 -8.61 10.13
N SER A 2 19.62 -9.07 8.97
CA SER A 2 19.92 -8.14 7.89
C SER A 2 18.65 -7.52 7.33
N GLY A 3 18.72 -6.27 6.86
CA GLY A 3 17.59 -5.60 6.26
C GLY A 3 17.02 -6.31 5.02
N LEU A 4 17.85 -7.11 4.34
CA LEU A 4 17.44 -7.89 3.18
C LEU A 4 16.42 -8.96 3.53
N ASN A 5 16.59 -9.65 4.67
CA ASN A 5 15.64 -10.67 5.11
C ASN A 5 14.30 -10.04 5.50
N ASN A 6 14.35 -8.88 6.15
CA ASN A 6 13.13 -8.16 6.54
C ASN A 6 12.37 -7.64 5.32
N LEU A 7 13.07 -7.14 4.31
CA LEU A 7 12.43 -6.66 3.09
C LEU A 7 11.67 -7.79 2.39
N GLY A 8 12.29 -8.96 2.24
CA GLY A 8 11.62 -10.11 1.63
C GLY A 8 10.37 -10.54 2.40
N TYR A 9 10.45 -10.53 3.72
CA TYR A 9 9.31 -10.87 4.57
C TYR A 9 8.13 -9.90 4.36
N PHE A 10 8.40 -8.59 4.43
CA PHE A 10 7.35 -7.59 4.29
C PHE A 10 6.81 -7.51 2.86
N ALA A 11 7.67 -7.70 1.86
CA ALA A 11 7.23 -7.79 0.48
C ALA A 11 6.30 -9.00 0.29
N GLY A 12 6.58 -10.12 0.95
CA GLY A 12 5.72 -11.29 0.93
C GLY A 12 4.35 -11.04 1.53
N ILE A 13 4.30 -10.29 2.64
CA ILE A 13 3.02 -9.88 3.25
C ILE A 13 2.21 -9.04 2.25
N LEU A 14 2.84 -8.08 1.60
CA LEU A 14 2.17 -7.23 0.62
C LEU A 14 1.74 -8.03 -0.61
N ASP A 15 2.53 -9.01 -1.02
CA ASP A 15 2.19 -9.88 -2.15
C ASP A 15 0.93 -10.70 -1.86
N GLY A 16 0.80 -11.22 -0.65
CA GLY A 16 -0.33 -12.07 -0.26
C GLY A 16 -1.55 -11.31 0.24
N GLU A 17 -1.36 -10.28 1.03
CA GLU A 17 -2.44 -9.60 1.75
C GLU A 17 -2.63 -8.14 1.36
N GLY A 18 -1.72 -7.56 0.58
CA GLY A 18 -1.80 -6.16 0.19
C GLY A 18 -2.75 -5.92 -0.97
N SER A 19 -3.19 -4.67 -1.09
CA SER A 19 -3.94 -4.18 -2.23
C SER A 19 -3.22 -2.98 -2.81
N PHE A 20 -3.00 -2.98 -4.12
CA PHE A 20 -2.38 -1.87 -4.84
C PHE A 20 -3.41 -1.28 -5.78
N PHE A 21 -3.70 -0.01 -5.67
CA PHE A 21 -4.73 0.61 -6.53
C PHE A 21 -4.50 2.10 -6.71
N LEU A 22 -5.17 2.65 -7.70
CA LEU A 22 -5.22 4.09 -7.93
C LEU A 22 -6.49 4.62 -7.31
N GLU A 23 -6.37 5.68 -6.51
CA GLU A 23 -7.50 6.32 -5.86
C GLU A 23 -7.70 7.71 -6.45
N THR A 24 -8.96 8.09 -6.57
CA THR A 24 -9.34 9.40 -7.12
C THR A 24 -9.80 10.30 -5.98
N ASN A 25 -9.26 11.52 -5.91
CA ASN A 25 -9.69 12.52 -4.96
C ASN A 25 -10.45 13.62 -5.69
N LYS A 26 -11.72 13.78 -5.36
CA LYS A 26 -12.64 14.77 -5.97
C LYS A 26 -12.94 15.96 -5.07
N LYS A 27 -12.04 16.30 -4.15
CA LYS A 27 -12.31 17.38 -3.17
C LYS A 27 -12.58 18.74 -3.82
N GLU A 28 -12.03 18.99 -5.00
CA GLU A 28 -12.30 20.22 -5.74
C GLU A 28 -12.85 19.88 -7.10
N LYS A 29 -13.96 20.54 -7.50
CA LYS A 29 -14.61 20.29 -8.79
C LYS A 29 -13.72 20.56 -10.01
N ARG A 30 -12.62 21.30 -9.82
CA ARG A 30 -11.69 21.67 -10.91
C ARG A 30 -10.55 20.72 -11.11
N TYR A 31 -10.19 19.92 -10.08
CA TYR A 31 -9.02 19.04 -10.13
C TYR A 31 -9.37 17.66 -9.64
N ILE A 32 -9.11 16.69 -10.48
CA ILE A 32 -9.20 15.28 -10.09
C ILE A 32 -7.76 14.80 -9.89
N TYR A 33 -7.45 14.45 -8.66
CA TYR A 33 -6.14 13.86 -8.33
C TYR A 33 -6.27 12.36 -8.31
N ILE A 34 -5.41 11.69 -9.08
CA ILE A 34 -5.31 10.23 -9.09
C ILE A 34 -3.96 9.89 -8.50
N TYR A 35 -3.96 9.07 -7.46
CA TYR A 35 -2.71 8.73 -6.77
C TYR A 35 -2.68 7.25 -6.40
N PRO A 36 -1.45 6.67 -6.35
CA PRO A 36 -1.30 5.27 -6.00
C PRO A 36 -1.47 5.06 -4.51
N VAL A 37 -2.03 3.91 -4.14
CA VAL A 37 -2.25 3.51 -2.75
C VAL A 37 -1.80 2.07 -2.56
N ILE A 38 -1.10 1.82 -1.47
CA ILE A 38 -0.89 0.48 -0.93
C ILE A 38 -1.73 0.37 0.32
N SER A 39 -2.52 -0.68 0.44
CA SER A 39 -3.34 -0.93 1.62
C SER A 39 -3.17 -2.38 2.06
N CYS A 40 -3.06 -2.61 3.36
CA CYS A 40 -2.99 -3.95 3.92
C CYS A 40 -3.83 -3.99 5.20
N GLU A 41 -4.84 -4.83 5.20
CA GLU A 41 -5.77 -4.96 6.34
C GLU A 41 -5.70 -6.38 6.89
N MET A 42 -5.51 -6.49 8.20
CA MET A 42 -5.39 -7.78 8.87
C MET A 42 -5.96 -7.70 10.27
N THR A 43 -6.33 -8.86 10.81
CA THR A 43 -6.72 -8.96 12.24
C THR A 43 -5.50 -9.04 13.15
N ASP A 44 -4.31 -9.28 12.61
CA ASP A 44 -3.07 -9.35 13.37
C ASP A 44 -2.42 -7.97 13.47
N PHE A 45 -2.65 -7.32 14.59
CA PHE A 45 -2.12 -5.98 14.82
C PHE A 45 -0.59 -5.93 14.79
N ASP A 46 0.07 -6.98 15.30
CA ASP A 46 1.54 -7.01 15.35
C ASP A 46 2.14 -6.91 13.95
N VAL A 47 1.55 -7.61 12.98
CA VAL A 47 2.02 -7.57 11.59
C VAL A 47 1.79 -6.19 10.99
N ILE A 48 0.60 -5.62 11.20
CA ILE A 48 0.27 -4.28 10.69
C ILE A 48 1.22 -3.23 11.29
N GLN A 49 1.46 -3.30 12.60
CA GLN A 49 2.37 -2.38 13.27
C GLN A 49 3.80 -2.52 12.74
N SER A 50 4.23 -3.76 12.47
CA SER A 50 5.58 -4.00 11.95
C SER A 50 5.78 -3.45 10.53
N LEU A 51 4.74 -3.45 9.70
CA LEU A 51 4.79 -2.81 8.38
C LEU A 51 5.12 -1.32 8.50
N LYS A 52 4.42 -0.63 9.39
CA LYS A 52 4.66 0.80 9.62
C LYS A 52 6.06 1.05 10.16
N LYS A 53 6.50 0.23 11.11
CA LYS A 53 7.84 0.37 11.71
C LYS A 53 8.95 0.13 10.68
N PHE A 54 8.79 -0.86 9.83
CA PHE A 54 9.81 -1.21 8.85
C PHE A 54 9.92 -0.15 7.75
N PHE A 55 8.80 0.22 7.14
CA PHE A 55 8.79 1.20 6.05
C PHE A 55 8.85 2.65 6.53
N LYS A 56 8.56 2.89 7.81
CA LYS A 56 8.61 4.21 8.47
C LYS A 56 7.63 5.23 7.87
N VAL A 57 6.63 4.75 7.18
CA VAL A 57 5.58 5.58 6.58
C VAL A 57 4.24 4.86 6.71
N GLY A 58 3.17 5.59 6.46
CA GLY A 58 1.84 5.02 6.43
C GLY A 58 1.02 5.38 7.64
N HIS A 59 -0.25 5.03 7.56
CA HIS A 59 -1.24 5.34 8.57
C HIS A 59 -1.99 4.07 8.94
N ILE A 60 -2.17 3.84 10.23
CA ILE A 60 -2.91 2.67 10.72
C ILE A 60 -4.27 3.11 11.19
N THR A 61 -5.33 2.47 10.68
CA THR A 61 -6.71 2.70 11.10
C THR A 61 -7.26 1.42 11.70
N LYS A 62 -7.93 1.55 12.83
CA LYS A 62 -8.59 0.44 13.49
C LYS A 62 -10.04 0.36 13.01
N PHE A 63 -10.50 -0.84 12.69
CA PHE A 63 -11.89 -1.09 12.32
C PHE A 63 -12.54 -2.03 13.32
N GLU A 64 -13.58 -1.54 13.99
CA GLU A 64 -14.35 -2.35 14.90
C GLU A 64 -15.56 -2.93 14.16
N PRO A 65 -15.79 -4.25 14.24
CA PRO A 65 -16.90 -4.86 13.54
C PRO A 65 -18.22 -4.47 14.19
N ARG A 66 -19.28 -4.35 13.37
CA ARG A 66 -20.62 -4.05 13.85
C ARG A 66 -21.23 -5.23 14.63
N LYS A 67 -20.78 -6.43 14.32
CA LYS A 67 -21.28 -7.66 14.97
C LYS A 67 -20.25 -8.15 15.98
N LYS A 68 -20.70 -8.49 17.20
CA LYS A 68 -19.84 -8.87 18.33
C LYS A 68 -18.93 -10.07 18.07
N HIS A 69 -19.26 -10.93 17.11
CA HIS A 69 -18.49 -12.14 16.84
C HIS A 69 -17.42 -11.99 15.76
N TYR A 70 -17.32 -10.81 15.14
CA TYR A 70 -16.26 -10.53 14.18
C TYR A 70 -15.06 -9.91 14.89
N LYS A 71 -13.87 -10.23 14.40
CA LYS A 71 -12.63 -9.71 14.98
C LYS A 71 -12.39 -8.26 14.55
N ILE A 72 -11.74 -7.51 15.44
CA ILE A 72 -11.23 -6.19 15.11
C ILE A 72 -10.13 -6.36 14.07
N SER A 73 -10.08 -5.47 13.08
CA SER A 73 -9.01 -5.46 12.09
C SER A 73 -8.32 -4.09 12.09
N TRP A 74 -7.11 -4.08 11.55
CA TRP A 74 -6.32 -2.84 11.40
C TRP A 74 -5.86 -2.74 9.97
N ARG A 75 -5.87 -1.52 9.42
CA ARG A 75 -5.43 -1.23 8.05
C ARG A 75 -4.23 -0.30 8.09
N TRP A 76 -3.15 -0.73 7.45
CA TRP A 76 -2.00 0.13 7.16
C TRP A 76 -2.14 0.61 5.72
N ARG A 77 -1.97 1.92 5.51
CA ARG A 77 -2.20 2.52 4.21
C ARG A 77 -1.14 3.56 3.91
N VAL A 78 -0.59 3.52 2.68
CA VAL A 78 0.41 4.47 2.19
C VAL A 78 -0.05 4.96 0.83
N ARG A 79 0.08 6.26 0.58
CA ARG A 79 -0.35 6.85 -0.67
C ARG A 79 0.74 7.73 -1.29
N GLY A 80 0.65 7.95 -2.61
CA GLY A 80 1.53 8.87 -3.33
C GLY A 80 2.92 8.33 -3.57
N GLY A 81 3.90 9.23 -3.60
CA GLY A 81 5.29 8.88 -3.90
C GLY A 81 5.89 7.86 -2.96
N LYS A 82 5.53 7.90 -1.69
CA LYS A 82 6.01 6.93 -0.70
C LYS A 82 5.53 5.52 -1.01
N ALA A 83 4.30 5.38 -1.50
CA ALA A 83 3.78 4.09 -1.95
C ALA A 83 4.59 3.57 -3.14
N ILE A 84 4.92 4.45 -4.08
CA ILE A 84 5.74 4.07 -5.24
C ILE A 84 7.14 3.63 -4.81
N ASP A 85 7.75 4.32 -3.86
CA ASP A 85 9.07 3.93 -3.35
C ASP A 85 9.05 2.51 -2.76
N ILE A 86 8.00 2.19 -1.99
CA ILE A 86 7.82 0.86 -1.43
C ILE A 86 7.63 -0.18 -2.53
N LEU A 87 6.80 0.10 -3.53
CA LEU A 87 6.59 -0.82 -4.65
C LEU A 87 7.89 -1.11 -5.40
N LYS A 88 8.70 -0.09 -5.65
CA LYS A 88 9.99 -0.26 -6.32
C LYS A 88 10.95 -1.13 -5.51
N LEU A 89 10.94 -1.00 -4.19
CA LEU A 89 11.77 -1.83 -3.32
C LEU A 89 11.32 -3.29 -3.32
N CYS A 90 10.02 -3.53 -3.35
CA CYS A 90 9.43 -4.85 -3.13
C CYS A 90 9.15 -5.64 -4.41
N ILE A 91 9.11 -4.99 -5.57
CA ILE A 91 8.58 -5.57 -6.81
C ILE A 91 9.26 -6.88 -7.22
N LYS A 92 10.55 -7.01 -6.98
CA LYS A 92 11.27 -8.24 -7.36
C LYS A 92 10.80 -9.47 -6.58
N TYR A 93 10.17 -9.27 -5.44
CA TYR A 93 9.65 -10.35 -4.60
C TYR A 93 8.19 -10.69 -4.91
N PHE A 94 7.52 -9.90 -5.73
CA PHE A 94 6.10 -10.09 -6.00
C PHE A 94 5.84 -11.21 -7.01
N SER A 95 4.68 -11.85 -6.88
CA SER A 95 4.16 -12.74 -7.92
C SER A 95 3.88 -11.96 -9.21
N ILE A 96 3.74 -12.69 -10.32
CA ILE A 96 3.56 -12.06 -11.64
C ILE A 96 2.39 -11.08 -11.66
N ARG A 97 1.24 -11.47 -11.11
CA ARG A 97 0.05 -10.62 -11.03
C ARG A 97 0.30 -9.32 -10.28
N ARG A 98 1.00 -9.43 -9.15
CA ARG A 98 1.32 -8.27 -8.31
C ARG A 98 2.36 -7.38 -8.96
N LYS A 99 3.32 -7.96 -9.67
CA LYS A 99 4.30 -7.18 -10.45
C LYS A 99 3.61 -6.33 -11.50
N GLU A 100 2.65 -6.92 -12.22
CA GLU A 100 1.88 -6.19 -13.23
C GLU A 100 1.14 -5.01 -12.60
N LYS A 101 0.46 -5.25 -11.48
CA LYS A 101 -0.28 -4.20 -10.79
C LYS A 101 0.65 -3.10 -10.28
N ALA A 102 1.78 -3.50 -9.66
CA ALA A 102 2.76 -2.53 -9.18
C ALA A 102 3.32 -1.67 -10.33
N ASN A 103 3.61 -2.29 -11.47
CA ASN A 103 4.11 -1.56 -12.64
C ASN A 103 3.09 -0.57 -13.18
N ILE A 104 1.80 -0.90 -13.14
CA ILE A 104 0.74 0.04 -13.54
C ILE A 104 0.79 1.29 -12.66
N LEU A 105 0.92 1.12 -11.36
CA LEU A 105 0.98 2.25 -10.44
C LEU A 105 2.27 3.06 -10.63
N ILE A 106 3.40 2.39 -10.80
CA ILE A 106 4.69 3.04 -11.02
C ILE A 106 4.67 3.87 -12.30
N GLU A 107 4.15 3.31 -13.39
CA GLU A 107 4.03 4.03 -14.66
C GLU A 107 3.09 5.22 -14.55
N HIS A 108 1.96 5.05 -13.88
CA HIS A 108 1.03 6.16 -13.66
C HIS A 108 1.71 7.32 -12.92
N TRP A 109 2.46 7.00 -11.87
CA TRP A 109 3.16 8.01 -11.08
C TRP A 109 4.24 8.72 -11.88
N LYS A 110 4.98 7.98 -12.71
CA LYS A 110 6.00 8.53 -13.59
C LYS A 110 5.41 9.54 -14.56
N ASN A 111 4.22 9.27 -15.08
CA ASN A 111 3.57 10.07 -16.11
C ASN A 111 2.58 11.10 -15.55
N ARG A 112 2.49 11.26 -14.24
CA ARG A 112 1.48 12.12 -13.62
C ARG A 112 1.55 13.58 -14.04
N ARG A 113 2.72 14.05 -14.43
CA ARG A 113 2.90 15.43 -14.89
C ARG A 113 2.24 15.68 -16.26
N ASP A 114 2.12 14.63 -17.05
CA ASP A 114 1.48 14.70 -18.36
C ASP A 114 -0.04 14.81 -18.23
N ASN A 115 -0.57 14.46 -17.07
CA ASN A 115 -2.00 14.50 -16.78
C ASN A 115 -2.43 15.78 -16.07
N VAL A 116 -1.51 16.65 -15.72
CA VAL A 116 -1.78 17.95 -15.11
C VAL A 116 -1.72 19.00 -16.21
N VAL A 117 -2.89 19.34 -16.69
CA VAL A 117 -3.02 20.38 -17.72
C VAL A 117 -3.36 21.69 -17.04
#